data_d3048d0ed078565b70f33bce8ee4f65e
#
_entry.id   d3048d0ed078565b70f33bce8ee4f65e
#
_cell.length_a   1.000
_cell.length_b   1.000
_cell.length_c   1.000
_cell.angle_alpha   90.00
_cell.angle_beta   90.00
_cell.angle_gamma   90.00
#
_symmetry.space_group_name_H-M   'P 1'
#
loop_
_entity.id
_entity.type
_entity.pdbx_description
1 polymer ?
#
loop_
_entity_poly.entity_id
_entity_poly.type
_entity_poly.pdbx_seq_one_letter_code
_entity_poly.pdbx_strand_id
1 'polypeptide(L)'
;MRIGEVARCAGVSTRALRYYEEQGLINAERDHNGYRIYDSDTVLLVRDIARLLHAGLSSEDVLQFVHCLGTGDSEPPKDCVALIRTFSERLGALDERIAALTDVRNRLAAETDRLAKALEG
;
A
#
# COMPACT_ATOMS: atom_id res chain seq x y z
N MET A 1 -14.50 -16.79 9.77
CA MET A 1 -15.19 -15.80 8.90
C MET A 1 -15.03 -16.18 7.43
N ARG A 2 -16.05 -15.97 6.65
CA ARG A 2 -16.02 -16.15 5.20
C ARG A 2 -15.40 -14.91 4.55
N ILE A 3 -14.97 -15.06 3.30
CA ILE A 3 -14.30 -14.00 2.54
C ILE A 3 -15.13 -12.71 2.47
N GLY A 4 -16.45 -12.81 2.26
CA GLY A 4 -17.33 -11.65 2.22
C GLY A 4 -17.41 -10.87 3.52
N GLU A 5 -17.36 -11.56 4.65
CA GLU A 5 -17.37 -10.93 5.97
C GLU A 5 -16.06 -10.18 6.23
N VAL A 6 -14.93 -10.80 5.90
CA VAL A 6 -13.63 -10.16 6.05
C VAL A 6 -13.54 -8.91 5.18
N ALA A 7 -14.01 -9.01 3.94
CA ALA A 7 -14.04 -7.88 3.01
C ALA A 7 -14.81 -6.71 3.58
N ARG A 8 -16.02 -6.95 4.10
CA ARG A 8 -16.84 -5.90 4.69
C ARG A 8 -16.20 -5.29 5.93
N CYS A 9 -15.69 -6.13 6.83
CA CYS A 9 -15.07 -5.65 8.06
C CYS A 9 -13.80 -4.87 7.83
N ALA A 10 -13.02 -5.27 6.83
CA ALA A 10 -11.75 -4.63 6.51
C ALA A 10 -11.88 -3.46 5.52
N GLY A 11 -13.05 -3.31 4.88
CA GLY A 11 -13.28 -2.24 3.91
C GLY A 11 -12.57 -2.44 2.58
N VAL A 12 -12.38 -3.69 2.17
CA VAL A 12 -11.76 -4.05 0.89
C VAL A 12 -12.68 -4.95 0.08
N SER A 13 -12.39 -5.15 -1.20
CA SER A 13 -13.15 -6.05 -2.04
C SER A 13 -12.72 -7.51 -1.84
N THR A 14 -13.61 -8.45 -2.18
CA THR A 14 -13.25 -9.88 -2.18
C THR A 14 -12.17 -10.18 -3.20
N ARG A 15 -12.13 -9.43 -4.31
CA ARG A 15 -11.08 -9.53 -5.32
C ARG A 15 -9.71 -9.16 -4.74
N ALA A 16 -9.66 -8.09 -3.95
CA ALA A 16 -8.43 -7.68 -3.26
C ALA A 16 -7.95 -8.78 -2.31
N LEU A 17 -8.85 -9.39 -1.54
CA LEU A 17 -8.50 -10.48 -0.64
C LEU A 17 -7.92 -11.68 -1.36
N ARG A 18 -8.48 -12.05 -2.50
CA ARG A 18 -7.95 -13.14 -3.34
C ARG A 18 -6.56 -12.81 -3.85
N TYR A 19 -6.36 -11.55 -4.26
CA TYR A 19 -5.04 -11.08 -4.68
C TYR A 19 -4.03 -11.18 -3.54
N TYR A 20 -4.42 -10.74 -2.33
CA TYR A 20 -3.53 -10.83 -1.16
C TYR A 20 -3.15 -12.27 -0.84
N GLU A 21 -4.10 -13.20 -0.95
CA GLU A 21 -3.82 -14.63 -0.76
C GLU A 21 -2.85 -15.14 -1.80
N GLU A 22 -3.05 -14.80 -3.07
CA GLU A 22 -2.17 -15.19 -4.18
C GLU A 22 -0.75 -14.68 -3.99
N GLN A 23 -0.59 -13.48 -3.43
CA GLN A 23 0.71 -12.88 -3.15
C GLN A 23 1.34 -13.42 -1.86
N GLY A 24 0.67 -14.29 -1.14
CA GLY A 24 1.18 -14.84 0.12
C GLY A 24 1.08 -13.90 1.30
N LEU A 25 0.34 -12.80 1.18
CA LEU A 25 0.18 -11.82 2.25
C LEU A 25 -0.75 -12.27 3.35
N ILE A 26 -1.75 -13.08 3.00
CA ILE A 26 -2.68 -13.69 3.94
C ILE A 26 -2.85 -15.17 3.61
N ASN A 27 -3.25 -15.94 4.60
CA ASN A 27 -3.54 -17.36 4.46
C ASN A 27 -5.00 -17.61 4.81
N ALA A 28 -5.65 -18.46 4.02
CA ALA A 28 -7.00 -18.92 4.31
C ALA A 28 -6.94 -20.40 4.66
N GLU A 29 -7.68 -20.79 5.69
CA GLU A 29 -7.96 -22.19 5.92
C GLU A 29 -9.17 -22.59 5.07
N ARG A 30 -9.36 -23.88 4.87
CA ARG A 30 -10.50 -24.42 4.12
C ARG A 30 -11.37 -25.22 5.09
N ASP A 31 -12.68 -25.06 4.99
CA ASP A 31 -13.60 -25.93 5.71
C ASP A 31 -13.73 -27.29 5.02
N HIS A 32 -14.51 -28.19 5.57
CA HIS A 32 -14.71 -29.54 5.01
C HIS A 32 -15.37 -29.54 3.63
N ASN A 33 -16.01 -28.42 3.23
CA ASN A 33 -16.60 -28.25 1.89
C ASN A 33 -15.64 -27.56 0.90
N GLY A 34 -14.42 -27.22 1.32
CA GLY A 34 -13.43 -26.57 0.47
C GLY A 34 -13.56 -25.05 0.40
N TYR A 35 -14.46 -24.43 1.15
CA TYR A 35 -14.61 -22.98 1.18
C TYR A 35 -13.58 -22.31 2.07
N ARG A 36 -13.16 -21.11 1.67
CA ARG A 36 -12.20 -20.31 2.44
C ARG A 36 -12.79 -19.88 3.77
N ILE A 37 -12.02 -20.08 4.85
CA ILE A 37 -12.33 -19.56 6.17
C ILE A 37 -11.15 -18.73 6.65
N TYR A 38 -11.44 -17.55 7.20
CA TYR A 38 -10.44 -16.64 7.74
C TYR A 38 -10.65 -16.46 9.24
N ASP A 39 -9.55 -16.32 9.96
CA ASP A 39 -9.54 -15.96 11.36
C ASP A 39 -9.97 -14.49 11.51
N SER A 40 -10.60 -14.16 12.63
CA SER A 40 -11.01 -12.78 12.93
C SER A 40 -9.83 -11.82 13.00
N ASP A 41 -8.64 -12.29 13.41
CA ASP A 41 -7.41 -11.50 13.43
C ASP A 41 -6.96 -11.07 12.03
N THR A 42 -7.41 -11.78 11.01
CA THR A 42 -7.11 -11.46 9.61
C THR A 42 -7.66 -10.09 9.22
N VAL A 43 -8.74 -9.63 9.82
CA VAL A 43 -9.34 -8.30 9.54
C VAL A 43 -8.32 -7.18 9.80
N LEU A 44 -7.63 -7.22 10.95
CA LEU A 44 -6.61 -6.22 11.29
C LEU A 44 -5.45 -6.27 10.31
N LEU A 45 -4.99 -7.47 9.97
CA LEU A 45 -3.92 -7.68 9.01
C LEU A 45 -4.29 -7.12 7.64
N VAL A 46 -5.50 -7.42 7.15
CA VAL A 46 -5.98 -6.94 5.84
C VAL A 46 -6.08 -5.42 5.81
N ARG A 47 -6.56 -4.81 6.90
CA ARG A 47 -6.60 -3.34 7.00
C ARG A 47 -5.22 -2.72 6.88
N ASP A 48 -4.23 -3.29 7.56
CA ASP A 48 -2.85 -2.81 7.51
C ASP A 48 -2.26 -2.99 6.13
N ILE A 49 -2.46 -4.16 5.49
CA ILE A 49 -2.00 -4.42 4.13
C ILE A 49 -2.58 -3.40 3.16
N ALA A 50 -3.89 -3.17 3.20
CA ALA A 50 -4.56 -2.22 2.32
C ALA A 50 -4.00 -0.81 2.50
N ARG A 51 -3.81 -0.39 3.74
CA ARG A 51 -3.26 0.94 4.05
C ARG A 51 -1.86 1.12 3.48
N LEU A 52 -0.99 0.11 3.60
CA LEU A 52 0.38 0.17 3.09
C LEU A 52 0.43 0.18 1.56
N LEU A 53 -0.40 -0.62 0.91
CA LEU A 53 -0.49 -0.61 -0.55
C LEU A 53 -1.00 0.74 -1.06
N HIS A 54 -1.99 1.35 -0.39
CA HIS A 54 -2.46 2.68 -0.72
C HIS A 54 -1.40 3.76 -0.48
N ALA A 55 -0.49 3.54 0.46
CA ALA A 55 0.63 4.45 0.72
C ALA A 55 1.77 4.33 -0.31
N GLY A 56 1.65 3.43 -1.28
CA GLY A 56 2.59 3.32 -2.39
C GLY A 56 3.62 2.21 -2.27
N LEU A 57 3.50 1.33 -1.28
CA LEU A 57 4.35 0.15 -1.19
C LEU A 57 3.87 -0.93 -2.16
N SER A 58 4.81 -1.70 -2.69
CA SER A 58 4.49 -2.85 -3.52
C SER A 58 4.07 -4.04 -2.65
N SER A 59 3.42 -5.05 -3.25
CA SER A 59 3.10 -6.29 -2.54
C SER A 59 4.36 -7.01 -2.04
N GLU A 60 5.46 -6.92 -2.78
CA GLU A 60 6.75 -7.48 -2.36
C GLU A 60 7.29 -6.79 -1.11
N ASP A 61 7.21 -5.45 -1.06
CA ASP A 61 7.61 -4.67 0.10
C ASP A 61 6.79 -5.08 1.32
N VAL A 62 5.48 -5.17 1.16
CA VAL A 62 4.57 -5.54 2.26
C VAL A 62 4.86 -6.96 2.75
N LEU A 63 5.14 -7.90 1.83
CA LEU A 63 5.42 -9.28 2.20
C LEU A 63 6.63 -9.41 3.13
N GLN A 64 7.64 -8.57 2.96
CA GLN A 64 8.81 -8.57 3.84
C GLN A 64 8.47 -8.23 5.30
N PHE A 65 7.39 -7.49 5.52
CA PHE A 65 7.01 -6.95 6.82
C PHE A 65 5.65 -7.43 7.32
N VAL A 66 5.07 -8.42 6.64
CA VAL A 66 3.72 -8.90 6.98
C VAL A 66 3.63 -9.38 8.43
N HIS A 67 4.71 -9.94 8.98
CA HIS A 67 4.75 -10.38 10.38
C HIS A 67 4.72 -9.20 11.37
N CYS A 68 4.92 -7.99 10.91
CA CYS A 68 4.83 -6.77 11.72
C CYS A 68 3.41 -6.19 11.75
N LEU A 69 2.52 -6.73 10.95
CA LEU A 69 1.19 -6.18 10.71
C LEU A 69 0.13 -6.96 11.49
N GLY A 70 -1.03 -6.34 11.64
CA GLY A 70 -2.18 -6.98 12.27
C GLY A 70 -2.07 -7.11 13.79
N THR A 71 -1.14 -6.37 14.41
CA THR A 71 -0.90 -6.45 15.85
C THR A 71 -1.92 -5.65 16.68
N GLY A 72 -2.68 -4.77 16.02
CA GLY A 72 -3.61 -3.89 16.72
C GLY A 72 -2.87 -2.98 17.70
N ASP A 73 -3.27 -3.01 18.97
CA ASP A 73 -2.66 -2.21 20.03
C ASP A 73 -1.41 -2.87 20.64
N SER A 74 -1.07 -4.08 20.21
CA SER A 74 0.12 -4.78 20.68
C SER A 74 1.38 -4.19 20.04
N GLU A 75 2.51 -4.26 20.75
CA GLU A 75 3.79 -3.83 20.19
C GLU A 75 4.21 -4.77 19.06
N PRO A 76 4.64 -4.24 17.91
CA PRO A 76 5.21 -5.07 16.86
C PRO A 76 6.56 -5.63 17.28
N PRO A 77 7.03 -6.75 16.66
CA PRO A 77 8.36 -7.26 16.91
C PRO A 77 9.46 -6.23 16.69
N LYS A 78 10.55 -6.33 17.45
CA LYS A 78 11.65 -5.34 17.37
C LYS A 78 12.34 -5.29 16.01
N ASP A 79 12.33 -6.38 15.26
CA ASP A 79 12.91 -6.43 13.91
C ASP A 79 12.11 -5.60 12.91
N CYS A 80 10.93 -5.13 13.29
CA CYS A 80 10.09 -4.29 12.43
C CYS A 80 10.61 -2.85 12.30
N VAL A 81 11.65 -2.49 13.00
CA VAL A 81 12.33 -1.19 12.81
C VAL A 81 12.77 -1.01 11.35
N ALA A 82 13.13 -2.09 10.67
CA ALA A 82 13.48 -2.06 9.26
C ALA A 82 12.32 -1.56 8.37
N LEU A 83 11.08 -1.70 8.83
CA LEU A 83 9.90 -1.19 8.12
C LEU A 83 9.95 0.35 8.00
N ILE A 84 10.35 1.03 9.07
CA ILE A 84 10.50 2.49 9.07
C ILE A 84 11.56 2.91 8.06
N ARG A 85 12.66 2.16 7.97
CA ARG A 85 13.70 2.43 6.98
C ARG A 85 13.17 2.31 5.55
N THR A 86 12.41 1.26 5.26
CA THR A 86 11.79 1.06 3.94
C THR A 86 10.87 2.23 3.59
N PHE A 87 10.04 2.69 4.55
CA PHE A 87 9.18 3.84 4.34
C PHE A 87 9.99 5.11 4.07
N SER A 88 11.05 5.34 4.82
CA SER A 88 11.91 6.52 4.66
C SER A 88 12.59 6.53 3.29
N GLU A 89 13.06 5.39 2.82
CA GLU A 89 13.66 5.27 1.49
C GLU A 89 12.63 5.56 0.39
N ARG A 90 11.43 5.06 0.54
CA ARG A 90 10.34 5.31 -0.41
C ARG A 90 9.94 6.78 -0.44
N LEU A 91 9.86 7.42 0.74
CA LEU A 91 9.60 8.86 0.83
C LEU A 91 10.68 9.66 0.12
N GLY A 92 11.96 9.33 0.34
CA GLY A 92 13.07 10.00 -0.33
C GLY A 92 12.99 9.92 -1.85
N ALA A 93 12.66 8.73 -2.37
CA ALA A 93 12.50 8.55 -3.81
C ALA A 93 11.34 9.38 -4.36
N LEU A 94 10.22 9.47 -3.63
CA LEU A 94 9.08 10.31 -4.03
C LEU A 94 9.44 11.78 -4.00
N ASP A 95 10.15 12.24 -2.99
CA ASP A 95 10.60 13.63 -2.88
C ASP A 95 11.48 14.02 -4.05
N GLU A 96 12.39 13.14 -4.47
CA GLU A 96 13.24 13.35 -5.65
C GLU A 96 12.41 13.48 -6.92
N ARG A 97 11.38 12.63 -7.08
CA ARG A 97 10.49 12.69 -8.24
C ARG A 97 9.66 13.97 -8.25
N ILE A 98 9.17 14.40 -7.09
CA ILE A 98 8.42 15.65 -6.95
C ILE A 98 9.32 16.82 -7.36
N ALA A 99 10.56 16.86 -6.88
CA ALA A 99 11.50 17.91 -7.24
C ALA A 99 11.79 17.95 -8.75
N ALA A 100 12.01 16.79 -9.37
CA ALA A 100 12.25 16.69 -10.80
C ALA A 100 11.06 17.17 -11.62
N LEU A 101 9.85 16.75 -11.23
CA LEU A 101 8.62 17.18 -11.90
C LEU A 101 8.34 18.68 -11.69
N THR A 102 8.65 19.21 -10.52
CA THR A 102 8.52 20.64 -10.23
C THR A 102 9.43 21.47 -11.14
N ASP A 103 10.67 21.02 -11.36
CA ASP A 103 11.60 21.68 -12.28
C ASP A 103 11.07 21.70 -13.71
N VAL A 104 10.58 20.57 -14.19
CA VAL A 104 10.00 20.47 -15.53
C VAL A 104 8.77 21.39 -15.65
N ARG A 105 7.91 21.36 -14.66
CA ARG A 105 6.72 22.22 -14.61
C ARG A 105 7.10 23.69 -14.69
N ASN A 106 8.12 24.11 -13.94
CA ASN A 106 8.55 25.51 -13.89
C ASN A 106 9.15 25.95 -15.24
N ARG A 107 9.93 25.09 -15.89
CA ARG A 107 10.47 25.37 -17.23
C ARG A 107 9.35 25.51 -18.26
N LEU A 108 8.38 24.62 -18.22
CA LEU A 108 7.24 24.67 -19.15
C LEU A 108 6.41 25.94 -18.91
N ALA A 109 6.17 26.32 -17.66
CA ALA A 109 5.46 27.56 -17.33
C ALA A 109 6.18 28.78 -17.91
N ALA A 110 7.51 28.84 -17.76
CA ALA A 110 8.31 29.95 -18.29
C ALA A 110 8.25 30.01 -19.81
N GLU A 111 8.34 28.86 -20.49
CA GLU A 111 8.24 28.82 -21.97
C GLU A 111 6.83 29.20 -22.44
N THR A 112 5.80 28.76 -21.72
CA THR A 112 4.40 29.13 -22.05
C THR A 112 4.20 30.63 -21.98
N ASP A 113 4.71 31.29 -20.92
CA ASP A 113 4.65 32.75 -20.77
C ASP A 113 5.41 33.46 -21.88
N ARG A 114 6.60 32.98 -22.21
CA ARG A 114 7.43 33.57 -23.28
C ARG A 114 6.70 33.51 -24.62
N LEU A 115 6.12 32.37 -24.96
CA LEU A 115 5.40 32.18 -26.22
C LEU A 115 4.12 33.00 -26.27
N ALA A 116 3.39 33.06 -25.18
CA ALA A 116 2.17 33.86 -25.09
C ALA A 116 2.46 35.35 -25.32
N LYS A 117 3.52 35.87 -24.72
CA LYS A 117 3.96 37.26 -24.92
C LYS A 117 4.41 37.52 -26.35
N ALA A 118 5.13 36.57 -26.97
CA ALA A 118 5.55 36.70 -28.35
C ALA A 118 4.36 36.75 -29.30
N LEU A 119 3.28 36.04 -29.02
CA LEU A 119 2.07 36.08 -29.84
C LEU A 119 1.27 37.37 -29.70
N GLU A 120 1.36 38.04 -28.53
CA GLU A 120 0.69 39.32 -28.28
C GLU A 120 1.44 40.48 -28.94
N GLY A 121 2.74 40.35 -29.11
CA GLY A 121 3.58 41.33 -29.76
C GLY A 121 3.51 41.23 -31.26
#